data_e480c11152dc0cb5e69c63b613183a31
#
_entry.id   e480c11152dc0cb5e69c63b613183a31
#
_cell.length_a   1.000
_cell.length_b   1.000
_cell.length_c   1.000
_cell.angle_alpha   90.00
_cell.angle_beta   90.00
_cell.angle_gamma   90.00
#
_symmetry.space_group_name_H-M   'P 1'
#
loop_
_entity.id
_entity.type
_entity.pdbx_description
1 polymer ?
#
loop_
_entity_poly.entity_id
_entity_poly.type
_entity_poly.pdbx_seq_one_letter_code
_entity_poly.pdbx_strand_id
1 'polypeptide(L)'
;LLAELGNNEGVGFDPAFVAARNPTNRAGVRFVADFYSEKYADEKADFVCCKMTLEHIANTEEFVSTVRRSIAGRRDCIVFFQVPDMSRVLRDLAFWDVYYEHCSYFTAGSLRRLFERCGFEVLNTTTEYEGQYLTITAKPATMRLLKTPASQSEIDRLLAETQNFSRRCGEGISAWRNCLKEF
;
A
#
# COMPACT_ATOMS: atom_id res chain seq x y z
N LEU A 1 -11.43 -14.04 7.33
CA LEU A 1 -12.60 -13.84 6.45
C LEU A 1 -12.40 -14.57 5.12
N LEU A 2 -11.37 -14.25 4.30
CA LEU A 2 -11.15 -14.90 3.00
C LEU A 2 -10.96 -16.42 3.10
N ALA A 3 -10.23 -16.88 4.12
CA ALA A 3 -10.05 -18.31 4.39
C ALA A 3 -11.38 -18.99 4.75
N GLU A 4 -12.18 -18.36 5.60
CA GLU A 4 -13.46 -18.92 6.07
C GLU A 4 -14.53 -18.96 4.97
N LEU A 5 -14.66 -17.88 4.18
CA LEU A 5 -15.70 -17.78 3.14
C LEU A 5 -15.40 -18.64 1.91
N GLY A 6 -14.12 -18.89 1.61
CA GLY A 6 -13.70 -19.56 0.39
C GLY A 6 -13.08 -20.94 0.60
N ASN A 7 -13.07 -21.47 1.83
CA ASN A 7 -12.32 -22.69 2.18
C ASN A 7 -10.85 -22.62 1.70
N ASN A 8 -10.24 -21.43 1.85
CA ASN A 8 -8.87 -21.16 1.47
C ASN A 8 -7.94 -21.35 2.67
N GLU A 9 -6.67 -21.60 2.38
CA GLU A 9 -5.60 -21.51 3.38
C GLU A 9 -5.02 -20.08 3.38
N GLY A 10 -4.68 -19.58 4.57
CA GLY A 10 -4.12 -18.25 4.74
C GLY A 10 -2.89 -18.25 5.64
N VAL A 11 -1.88 -17.48 5.24
CA VAL A 11 -0.70 -17.22 6.07
C VAL A 11 -0.55 -15.71 6.25
N GLY A 12 -0.61 -15.25 7.50
CA GLY A 12 -0.38 -13.86 7.86
C GLY A 12 1.02 -13.65 8.43
N PHE A 13 1.70 -12.60 8.00
CA PHE A 13 3.01 -12.20 8.52
C PHE A 13 2.87 -10.87 9.24
N ASP A 14 3.21 -10.82 10.51
CA ASP A 14 3.22 -9.60 11.31
C ASP A 14 4.22 -9.76 12.45
N PRO A 15 5.31 -8.97 12.50
CA PRO A 15 6.32 -9.06 13.56
C PRO A 15 5.74 -8.73 14.95
N ALA A 16 4.63 -7.98 15.01
CA ALA A 16 3.95 -7.63 16.25
C ALA A 16 2.85 -8.64 16.65
N PHE A 17 2.69 -9.74 15.90
CA PHE A 17 1.68 -10.74 16.20
C PHE A 17 1.90 -11.41 17.57
N VAL A 18 0.87 -11.37 18.41
CA VAL A 18 0.86 -12.03 19.72
C VAL A 18 -0.28 -13.06 19.76
N ALA A 19 0.07 -14.34 19.77
CA ALA A 19 -0.90 -15.44 19.73
C ALA A 19 -1.92 -15.37 20.86
N ALA A 20 -1.53 -14.99 22.08
CA ALA A 20 -2.41 -14.86 23.24
C ALA A 20 -3.52 -13.79 23.05
N ARG A 21 -3.32 -12.81 22.18
CA ARG A 21 -4.32 -11.77 21.86
C ARG A 21 -5.26 -12.19 20.73
N ASN A 22 -4.96 -13.29 20.05
CA ASN A 22 -5.73 -13.82 18.92
C ASN A 22 -6.13 -15.28 19.21
N PRO A 23 -7.04 -15.53 20.16
CA PRO A 23 -7.39 -16.88 20.62
C PRO A 23 -8.15 -17.72 19.58
N THR A 24 -8.52 -17.13 18.45
CA THR A 24 -9.22 -17.85 17.39
C THR A 24 -8.25 -18.68 16.59
N ASN A 25 -8.13 -19.95 17.00
CA ASN A 25 -7.53 -21.00 16.19
C ASN A 25 -8.46 -21.26 14.99
N ARG A 26 -8.42 -20.38 13.99
CA ARG A 26 -9.24 -20.49 12.78
C ARG A 26 -8.64 -21.55 11.89
N ALA A 27 -9.44 -22.58 11.58
CA ALA A 27 -9.05 -23.62 10.65
C ALA A 27 -8.58 -22.98 9.31
N GLY A 28 -7.44 -23.41 8.80
CA GLY A 28 -6.89 -22.92 7.55
C GLY A 28 -6.17 -21.56 7.62
N VAL A 29 -5.96 -20.97 8.82
CA VAL A 29 -5.19 -19.73 8.97
C VAL A 29 -4.02 -19.91 9.92
N ARG A 30 -2.83 -19.55 9.46
CA ARG A 30 -1.59 -19.55 10.24
C ARG A 30 -1.01 -18.14 10.29
N PHE A 31 -0.45 -17.76 11.44
CA PHE A 31 0.27 -16.50 11.62
C PHE A 31 1.73 -16.74 11.93
N VAL A 32 2.58 -15.90 11.38
CA VAL A 32 4.03 -15.91 11.57
C VAL A 32 4.43 -14.56 12.17
N ALA A 33 4.97 -14.59 13.39
CA ALA A 33 5.45 -13.39 14.10
C ALA A 33 6.82 -12.95 13.55
N ASP A 34 6.83 -12.47 12.32
CA ASP A 34 8.06 -12.09 11.60
C ASP A 34 7.75 -11.15 10.43
N PHE A 35 8.78 -10.45 9.96
CA PHE A 35 8.72 -9.72 8.71
C PHE A 35 8.66 -10.66 7.51
N TYR A 36 7.79 -10.35 6.55
CA TYR A 36 7.77 -11.07 5.28
C TYR A 36 9.09 -10.89 4.52
N SER A 37 9.66 -11.98 4.05
CA SER A 37 10.93 -11.99 3.31
C SER A 37 11.02 -13.20 2.39
N GLU A 38 12.08 -13.29 1.58
CA GLU A 38 12.31 -14.40 0.65
C GLU A 38 12.44 -15.77 1.32
N LYS A 39 12.75 -15.83 2.62
CA LYS A 39 12.76 -17.09 3.35
C LYS A 39 11.41 -17.81 3.38
N TYR A 40 10.35 -17.09 3.03
CA TYR A 40 8.98 -17.61 2.90
C TYR A 40 8.54 -17.86 1.46
N ALA A 41 9.48 -17.91 0.51
CA ALA A 41 9.17 -18.14 -0.91
C ALA A 41 8.54 -19.52 -1.19
N ASP A 42 8.74 -20.49 -0.29
CA ASP A 42 8.10 -21.80 -0.37
C ASP A 42 6.62 -21.77 0.01
N GLU A 43 6.16 -20.70 0.65
CA GLU A 43 4.74 -20.45 0.90
C GLU A 43 4.05 -20.08 -0.43
N LYS A 44 3.51 -21.11 -1.09
CA LYS A 44 2.86 -20.93 -2.40
C LYS A 44 1.54 -20.19 -2.20
N ALA A 45 1.46 -18.96 -2.72
CA ALA A 45 0.26 -18.15 -2.66
C ALA A 45 -0.33 -17.93 -4.06
N ASP A 46 -1.64 -18.06 -4.20
CA ASP A 46 -2.39 -17.63 -5.40
C ASP A 46 -2.76 -16.16 -5.29
N PHE A 47 -2.79 -15.64 -4.06
CA PHE A 47 -3.10 -14.25 -3.75
C PHE A 47 -2.20 -13.72 -2.63
N VAL A 48 -1.54 -12.60 -2.87
CA VAL A 48 -0.73 -11.87 -1.88
C VAL A 48 -1.42 -10.56 -1.56
N CYS A 49 -1.70 -10.31 -0.28
CA CYS A 49 -2.36 -9.10 0.18
C CYS A 49 -1.47 -8.33 1.16
N CYS A 50 -1.28 -7.05 0.92
CA CYS A 50 -0.59 -6.12 1.82
C CYS A 50 -1.44 -4.87 1.98
N LYS A 51 -1.94 -4.62 3.20
CA LYS A 51 -2.82 -3.50 3.50
C LYS A 51 -2.23 -2.63 4.58
N MET A 52 -2.19 -1.33 4.32
CA MET A 52 -1.77 -0.32 5.29
C MET A 52 -0.42 -0.70 5.96
N THR A 53 0.55 -1.04 5.12
CA THR A 53 1.87 -1.53 5.57
C THR A 53 3.00 -0.92 4.74
N LEU A 54 2.81 -0.82 3.40
CA LEU A 54 3.88 -0.37 2.50
C LEU A 54 4.34 1.06 2.82
N GLU A 55 3.45 1.93 3.27
CA GLU A 55 3.73 3.30 3.69
C GLU A 55 4.69 3.38 4.89
N HIS A 56 4.73 2.35 5.73
CA HIS A 56 5.62 2.23 6.88
C HIS A 56 7.00 1.66 6.54
N ILE A 57 7.19 1.18 5.31
CA ILE A 57 8.43 0.53 4.88
C ILE A 57 9.35 1.56 4.23
N ALA A 58 10.52 1.79 4.83
CA ALA A 58 11.46 2.80 4.33
C ALA A 58 11.99 2.47 2.92
N ASN A 59 12.30 1.19 2.65
CA ASN A 59 12.76 0.74 1.33
C ASN A 59 11.64 0.01 0.58
N THR A 60 10.70 0.77 0.05
CA THR A 60 9.51 0.26 -0.63
C THR A 60 9.84 -0.55 -1.88
N GLU A 61 10.83 -0.12 -2.67
CA GLU A 61 11.25 -0.83 -3.88
C GLU A 61 11.82 -2.21 -3.57
N GLU A 62 12.63 -2.31 -2.51
CA GLU A 62 13.19 -3.60 -2.07
C GLU A 62 12.09 -4.53 -1.55
N PHE A 63 11.14 -4.01 -0.79
CA PHE A 63 10.02 -4.80 -0.28
C PHE A 63 9.15 -5.36 -1.41
N VAL A 64 8.73 -4.50 -2.36
CA VAL A 64 7.92 -4.95 -3.51
C VAL A 64 8.71 -5.92 -4.39
N SER A 65 10.03 -5.71 -4.56
CA SER A 65 10.91 -6.63 -5.26
C SER A 65 11.05 -7.98 -4.53
N THR A 66 11.08 -7.98 -3.19
CA THR A 66 11.07 -9.20 -2.37
C THR A 66 9.78 -9.99 -2.59
N VAL A 67 8.62 -9.32 -2.58
CA VAL A 67 7.34 -9.96 -2.94
C VAL A 67 7.41 -10.56 -4.35
N ARG A 68 7.97 -9.82 -5.30
CA ARG A 68 8.12 -10.30 -6.69
C ARG A 68 9.01 -11.55 -6.80
N ARG A 69 10.10 -11.60 -6.05
CA ARG A 69 11.03 -12.75 -6.03
C ARG A 69 10.42 -13.96 -5.33
N SER A 70 9.72 -13.76 -4.21
CA SER A 70 9.09 -14.84 -3.45
C SER A 70 7.98 -15.56 -4.21
N ILE A 71 7.33 -14.88 -5.18
CA ILE A 71 6.33 -15.50 -6.05
C ILE A 71 6.89 -15.84 -7.45
N ALA A 72 8.22 -15.93 -7.57
CA ALA A 72 8.86 -16.27 -8.84
C ALA A 72 8.35 -17.61 -9.38
N GLY A 73 8.06 -17.66 -10.69
CA GLY A 73 7.50 -18.84 -11.35
C GLY A 73 5.98 -18.96 -11.30
N ARG A 74 5.28 -18.20 -10.47
CA ARG A 74 3.80 -18.20 -10.36
C ARG A 74 3.20 -17.04 -11.15
N ARG A 75 2.93 -17.28 -12.42
CA ARG A 75 2.43 -16.24 -13.35
C ARG A 75 1.01 -15.76 -13.05
N ASP A 76 0.23 -16.60 -12.36
CA ASP A 76 -1.18 -16.34 -12.07
C ASP A 76 -1.41 -15.78 -10.66
N CYS A 77 -0.35 -15.62 -9.87
CA CYS A 77 -0.46 -15.04 -8.54
C CYS A 77 -0.91 -13.59 -8.63
N ILE A 78 -2.01 -13.27 -7.97
CA ILE A 78 -2.51 -11.89 -7.86
C ILE A 78 -1.93 -11.23 -6.62
N VAL A 79 -1.44 -10.02 -6.80
CA VAL A 79 -0.90 -9.19 -5.74
C VAL A 79 -1.80 -7.98 -5.55
N PHE A 80 -2.25 -7.75 -4.33
CA PHE A 80 -3.11 -6.63 -3.95
C PHE A 80 -2.46 -5.82 -2.83
N PHE A 81 -2.33 -4.51 -3.05
CA PHE A 81 -1.85 -3.58 -2.02
C PHE A 81 -2.86 -2.45 -1.82
N GLN A 82 -2.96 -1.98 -0.58
CA GLN A 82 -3.73 -0.80 -0.20
C GLN A 82 -2.85 0.11 0.65
N VAL A 83 -2.84 1.40 0.29
CA VAL A 83 -2.08 2.46 0.97
C VAL A 83 -2.92 3.73 1.05
N PRO A 84 -2.62 4.72 1.90
CA PRO A 84 -3.26 6.04 1.84
C PRO A 84 -3.03 6.74 0.49
N ASP A 85 -4.05 7.46 -0.02
CA ASP A 85 -3.93 8.26 -1.25
C ASP A 85 -3.44 9.68 -0.93
N MET A 86 -2.19 9.96 -1.29
CA MET A 86 -1.61 11.28 -1.11
C MET A 86 -2.31 12.35 -1.96
N SER A 87 -2.91 11.98 -3.10
CA SER A 87 -3.65 12.95 -3.92
C SER A 87 -4.85 13.52 -3.16
N ARG A 88 -5.54 12.69 -2.35
CA ARG A 88 -6.61 13.15 -1.46
C ARG A 88 -6.07 14.07 -0.37
N VAL A 89 -4.98 13.67 0.28
CA VAL A 89 -4.37 14.47 1.35
C VAL A 89 -4.05 15.89 0.85
N LEU A 90 -3.44 16.00 -0.32
CA LEU A 90 -3.08 17.29 -0.91
C LEU A 90 -4.31 18.12 -1.31
N ARG A 91 -5.31 17.49 -1.93
CA ARG A 91 -6.52 18.16 -2.43
C ARG A 91 -7.40 18.67 -1.29
N ASP A 92 -7.66 17.82 -0.31
CA ASP A 92 -8.64 18.05 0.74
C ASP A 92 -8.01 18.69 1.99
N LEU A 93 -6.70 18.99 1.95
CA LEU A 93 -5.92 19.51 3.08
C LEU A 93 -6.00 18.59 4.32
N ALA A 94 -6.05 17.28 4.09
CA ALA A 94 -6.19 16.28 5.13
C ALA A 94 -4.85 16.08 5.90
N PHE A 95 -4.36 17.16 6.54
CA PHE A 95 -3.07 17.15 7.24
C PHE A 95 -3.01 16.10 8.37
N TRP A 96 -4.16 15.67 8.89
CA TRP A 96 -4.27 14.61 9.90
C TRP A 96 -3.92 13.22 9.37
N ASP A 97 -3.87 13.03 8.04
CA ASP A 97 -3.44 11.79 7.40
C ASP A 97 -1.91 11.78 7.11
N VAL A 98 -1.19 12.80 7.57
CA VAL A 98 0.28 12.84 7.55
C VAL A 98 0.80 12.32 8.88
N TYR A 99 1.13 11.03 8.90
CA TYR A 99 1.59 10.34 10.11
C TYR A 99 3.11 10.32 10.23
N TYR A 100 3.59 10.37 11.46
CA TYR A 100 5.02 10.29 11.78
C TYR A 100 5.65 8.97 11.30
N GLU A 101 4.90 7.88 11.37
CA GLU A 101 5.34 6.53 11.03
C GLU A 101 5.35 6.26 9.52
N HIS A 102 4.77 7.13 8.70
CA HIS A 102 4.75 6.95 7.25
C HIS A 102 6.10 7.36 6.65
N CYS A 103 6.84 6.37 6.14
CA CYS A 103 8.10 6.59 5.43
C CYS A 103 7.89 7.02 3.99
N SER A 104 6.72 6.72 3.41
CA SER A 104 6.40 6.96 2.00
C SER A 104 4.95 7.36 1.80
N TYR A 105 4.72 8.21 0.80
CA TYR A 105 3.39 8.62 0.37
C TYR A 105 3.22 8.33 -1.12
N PHE A 106 2.05 7.82 -1.51
CA PHE A 106 1.79 7.36 -2.86
C PHE A 106 0.64 8.11 -3.52
N THR A 107 0.83 8.41 -4.79
CA THR A 107 -0.25 8.70 -5.75
C THR A 107 -0.46 7.49 -6.65
N ALA A 108 -1.56 7.42 -7.38
CA ALA A 108 -1.83 6.32 -8.30
C ALA A 108 -0.68 6.11 -9.32
N GLY A 109 -0.13 7.18 -9.87
CA GLY A 109 0.98 7.11 -10.82
C GLY A 109 2.28 6.64 -10.19
N SER A 110 2.64 7.13 -8.99
CA SER A 110 3.87 6.70 -8.31
C SER A 110 3.81 5.25 -7.86
N LEU A 111 2.67 4.80 -7.33
CA LEU A 111 2.46 3.41 -6.92
C LEU A 111 2.53 2.46 -8.12
N ARG A 112 1.85 2.79 -9.23
CA ARG A 112 1.92 2.03 -10.48
C ARG A 112 3.37 1.87 -10.95
N ARG A 113 4.12 2.95 -11.04
CA ARG A 113 5.52 2.92 -11.49
C ARG A 113 6.43 2.11 -10.58
N LEU A 114 6.20 2.13 -9.26
CA LEU A 114 6.91 1.28 -8.33
C LEU A 114 6.71 -0.21 -8.66
N PHE A 115 5.47 -0.64 -8.87
CA PHE A 115 5.15 -2.02 -9.20
C PHE A 115 5.71 -2.44 -10.57
N GLU A 116 5.56 -1.60 -11.59
CA GLU A 116 6.12 -1.84 -12.93
C GLU A 116 7.65 -1.98 -12.89
N ARG A 117 8.33 -1.14 -12.10
CA ARG A 117 9.80 -1.22 -11.90
C ARG A 117 10.22 -2.53 -11.21
N CYS A 118 9.41 -3.02 -10.31
CA CYS A 118 9.64 -4.28 -9.60
C CYS A 118 9.22 -5.52 -10.40
N GLY A 119 8.80 -5.38 -11.66
CA GLY A 119 8.48 -6.49 -12.55
C GLY A 119 7.05 -7.03 -12.40
N PHE A 120 6.11 -6.15 -12.07
CA PHE A 120 4.68 -6.45 -12.06
C PHE A 120 3.97 -5.79 -13.24
N GLU A 121 3.03 -6.50 -13.84
CA GLU A 121 2.00 -5.96 -14.72
C GLU A 121 0.85 -5.47 -13.84
N VAL A 122 0.58 -4.16 -13.86
CA VAL A 122 -0.51 -3.54 -13.10
C VAL A 122 -1.82 -3.74 -13.84
N LEU A 123 -2.74 -4.48 -13.23
CA LEU A 123 -4.06 -4.79 -13.78
C LEU A 123 -5.04 -3.65 -13.51
N ASN A 124 -5.02 -3.12 -12.30
CA ASN A 124 -5.93 -2.05 -11.90
C ASN A 124 -5.32 -1.19 -10.79
N THR A 125 -5.76 0.07 -10.73
CA THR A 125 -5.49 1.01 -9.64
C THR A 125 -6.77 1.79 -9.39
N THR A 126 -7.32 1.69 -8.18
CA THR A 126 -8.58 2.34 -7.79
C THR A 126 -8.45 3.03 -6.44
N THR A 127 -9.41 3.87 -6.13
CA THR A 127 -9.55 4.48 -4.80
C THR A 127 -10.77 3.92 -4.11
N GLU A 128 -10.68 3.74 -2.79
CA GLU A 128 -11.72 3.20 -1.94
C GLU A 128 -11.99 4.15 -0.76
N TYR A 129 -13.12 3.96 -0.07
CA TYR A 129 -13.51 4.76 1.08
C TYR A 129 -13.48 6.27 0.77
N GLU A 130 -14.30 6.70 -0.20
CA GLU A 130 -14.39 8.11 -0.61
C GLU A 130 -13.04 8.71 -1.04
N GLY A 131 -12.17 7.86 -1.62
CA GLY A 131 -10.84 8.26 -2.09
C GLY A 131 -9.77 8.33 -1.01
N GLN A 132 -10.03 7.83 0.20
CA GLN A 132 -9.04 7.83 1.28
C GLN A 132 -7.90 6.86 1.03
N TYR A 133 -8.20 5.70 0.46
CA TYR A 133 -7.21 4.66 0.20
C TYR A 133 -7.05 4.41 -1.29
N LEU A 134 -5.82 4.23 -1.68
CA LEU A 134 -5.41 3.82 -3.02
C LEU A 134 -5.14 2.33 -3.01
N THR A 135 -5.74 1.60 -3.95
CA THR A 135 -5.50 0.17 -4.14
C THR A 135 -4.83 -0.10 -5.47
N ILE A 136 -4.00 -1.11 -5.50
CA ILE A 136 -3.36 -1.62 -6.70
C ILE A 136 -3.49 -3.14 -6.76
N THR A 137 -3.92 -3.64 -7.91
CA THR A 137 -3.96 -5.06 -8.24
C THR A 137 -2.98 -5.31 -9.37
N ALA A 138 -2.10 -6.28 -9.19
CA ALA A 138 -1.04 -6.59 -10.13
C ALA A 138 -0.78 -8.09 -10.20
N LYS A 139 -0.06 -8.53 -11.23
CA LYS A 139 0.46 -9.90 -11.38
C LYS A 139 1.91 -9.86 -11.84
N PRO A 140 2.69 -10.94 -11.68
CA PRO A 140 4.04 -11.02 -12.21
C PRO A 140 4.05 -10.76 -13.73
N ALA A 141 4.84 -9.78 -14.17
CA ALA A 141 5.01 -9.55 -15.61
C ALA A 141 5.72 -10.73 -16.27
N THR A 142 5.23 -11.14 -17.45
CA THR A 142 5.83 -12.23 -18.25
C THR A 142 6.96 -11.74 -19.14
N MET A 143 6.98 -10.46 -19.43
CA MET A 143 8.01 -9.78 -20.22
C MET A 143 8.55 -8.58 -19.46
N ARG A 144 9.73 -8.12 -19.84
CA ARG A 144 10.29 -6.88 -19.29
C ARG A 144 9.41 -5.71 -19.72
N LEU A 145 8.76 -5.09 -18.76
CA LEU A 145 7.97 -3.89 -19.00
C LEU A 145 8.88 -2.71 -19.35
N LEU A 146 8.43 -1.90 -20.29
CA LEU A 146 9.06 -0.61 -20.51
C LEU A 146 8.79 0.29 -19.30
N LYS A 147 9.83 0.92 -18.78
CA LYS A 147 9.68 1.88 -17.68
C LYS A 147 8.90 3.09 -18.21
N THR A 148 7.73 3.32 -17.64
CA THR A 148 6.92 4.50 -17.98
C THR A 148 7.33 5.65 -17.03
N PRO A 149 8.03 6.69 -17.52
CA PRO A 149 8.34 7.84 -16.69
C PRO A 149 7.06 8.60 -16.34
N ALA A 150 7.10 9.38 -15.27
CA ALA A 150 6.04 10.35 -15.02
C ALA A 150 5.99 11.36 -16.18
N SER A 151 4.79 11.71 -16.63
CA SER A 151 4.64 12.79 -17.61
C SER A 151 4.95 14.14 -16.96
N GLN A 152 5.43 15.10 -17.76
CA GLN A 152 5.69 16.44 -17.24
C GLN A 152 4.43 17.06 -16.63
N SER A 153 3.29 16.86 -17.25
CA SER A 153 2.00 17.35 -16.72
C SER A 153 1.62 16.74 -15.37
N GLU A 154 1.94 15.47 -15.14
CA GLU A 154 1.74 14.82 -13.81
C GLU A 154 2.65 15.46 -12.77
N ILE A 155 3.91 15.69 -13.11
CA ILE A 155 4.89 16.32 -12.21
C ILE A 155 4.44 17.74 -11.86
N ASP A 156 4.10 18.54 -12.87
CA ASP A 156 3.68 19.94 -12.68
C ASP A 156 2.43 20.04 -11.80
N ARG A 157 1.46 19.15 -12.02
CA ARG A 157 0.25 19.07 -11.19
C ARG A 157 0.59 18.74 -9.74
N LEU A 158 1.39 17.71 -9.49
CA LEU A 158 1.77 17.31 -8.13
C LEU A 158 2.56 18.39 -7.40
N LEU A 159 3.46 19.10 -8.11
CA LEU A 159 4.18 20.25 -7.56
C LEU A 159 3.22 21.37 -7.16
N ALA A 160 2.26 21.70 -8.02
CA ALA A 160 1.25 22.74 -7.73
C ALA A 160 0.37 22.36 -6.53
N GLU A 161 -0.09 21.09 -6.46
CA GLU A 161 -0.89 20.56 -5.33
C GLU A 161 -0.09 20.61 -4.03
N THR A 162 1.18 20.20 -4.05
CA THR A 162 2.07 20.22 -2.88
C THR A 162 2.34 21.65 -2.39
N GLN A 163 2.58 22.58 -3.30
CA GLN A 163 2.76 23.99 -2.97
C GLN A 163 1.50 24.61 -2.38
N ASN A 164 0.32 24.26 -2.94
CA ASN A 164 -0.97 24.70 -2.40
C ASN A 164 -1.21 24.14 -1.00
N PHE A 165 -0.95 22.85 -0.78
CA PHE A 165 -1.03 22.23 0.53
C PHE A 165 -0.12 22.92 1.54
N SER A 166 1.16 23.16 1.19
CA SER A 166 2.13 23.84 2.06
C SER A 166 1.66 25.23 2.48
N ARG A 167 1.09 26.01 1.56
CA ARG A 167 0.58 27.37 1.88
C ARG A 167 -0.64 27.32 2.79
N ARG A 168 -1.56 26.39 2.59
CA ARG A 168 -2.87 26.34 3.24
C ARG A 168 -2.93 25.49 4.49
N CYS A 169 -1.94 24.61 4.72
CA CYS A 169 -1.92 23.71 5.86
C CYS A 169 -1.99 24.46 7.21
N GLY A 170 -1.26 25.56 7.34
CA GLY A 170 -1.28 26.39 8.55
C GLY A 170 -2.64 27.03 8.82
N GLU A 171 -3.35 27.46 7.78
CA GLU A 171 -4.71 27.98 7.87
C GLU A 171 -5.68 26.88 8.32
N GLY A 172 -5.58 25.69 7.73
CA GLY A 172 -6.37 24.50 8.09
C GLY A 172 -6.19 24.12 9.56
N ILE A 173 -4.96 24.03 10.04
CA ILE A 173 -4.65 23.74 11.46
C ILE A 173 -5.25 24.81 12.38
N SER A 174 -5.17 26.09 11.98
CA SER A 174 -5.72 27.19 12.78
C SER A 174 -7.25 27.13 12.83
N ALA A 175 -7.91 26.83 11.72
CA ALA A 175 -9.36 26.64 11.66
C ALA A 175 -9.82 25.48 12.57
N TRP A 176 -9.14 24.35 12.53
CA TRP A 176 -9.42 23.21 13.41
C TRP A 176 -9.24 23.56 14.90
N ARG A 177 -8.16 24.26 15.26
CA ARG A 177 -7.95 24.71 16.63
C ARG A 177 -9.06 25.64 17.14
N ASN A 178 -9.56 26.50 16.28
CA ASN A 178 -10.66 27.39 16.64
C ASN A 178 -11.97 26.63 16.82
N CYS A 179 -12.29 25.70 15.89
CA CYS A 179 -13.45 24.84 16.01
C CYS A 179 -13.45 24.05 17.32
N LEU A 180 -12.31 23.45 17.71
CA LEU A 180 -12.18 22.68 18.94
C LEU A 180 -12.29 23.53 20.23
N LYS A 181 -12.14 24.85 20.16
CA LYS A 181 -12.33 25.74 21.32
C LYS A 181 -13.80 26.11 21.55
N GLU A 182 -14.63 25.88 20.56
CA GLU A 182 -16.08 26.15 20.62
C GLU A 182 -16.87 24.98 21.23
N PHE A 183 -16.22 23.83 21.45
CA PHE A 183 -16.74 22.67 22.19
C PHE A 183 -16.18 22.61 23.61
#